data_47c9369c55d1855c10953678678d1eba
#
_entry.id   47c9369c55d1855c10953678678d1eba
#
_cell.length_a   1.000
_cell.length_b   1.000
_cell.length_c   1.000
_cell.angle_alpha   90.00
_cell.angle_beta   90.00
_cell.angle_gamma   90.00
#
_symmetry.space_group_name_H-M   'P 1'
#
loop_
_entity.id
_entity.type
_entity.pdbx_description
1 polymer ?
#
loop_
_entity_poly.entity_id
_entity_poly.type
_entity_poly.pdbx_seq_one_letter_code
_entity_poly.pdbx_strand_id
1 'polypeptide(L)'
;HRGPGSARDAPGAGGLRGRLTRLLPRTRLRALAGLLGSLLVVVLVQGLVAVAFAARLNASMQFALTAGDVWSIVSSGRDSSEPAVLSPRPASPASSNPVVPGPSAATQSTDADKVTFTPAANGFVKATVTGARSGVTGDIWAWLPPGYNAQTASRYKVVEFLHGAPGAPDGVVKTFDPVRNYADKMLRGEIAPAVLVAPSLNAEGRQLTEPDCADFVGHAQMETWTTRDVPAIVAASLGTSTSRQDWAIAGLSSGGYCALWSGIMHSQTYSTVLAMSAYDVPSLGGLGSSAELRRRNTLTTLIAEHPHNPLRIWVMGASDDVEAGDLATRLPLVAPHTDLVTGSVPRSGGHSWSLWSSQMPVALAWWHQGGGSPGGDGKDVDATTGSNVDPPSFRERALKTLTGIQGPGLMTGVCLLAGGLGLLAVSRWRRRGREAYGARFSHRGVRAGAFALEALLRGMVLAASGVAAALALGLLANRDGNFYTTWAVAWGELAPILYQ
;
A
#
# COMPACT_ATOMS: atom_id res chain seq x y z
N HIS A 1 -42.77 -1.13 85.09
CA HIS A 1 -43.71 -1.56 84.01
C HIS A 1 -43.11 -1.22 82.65
N ARG A 2 -42.97 -2.28 81.86
CA ARG A 2 -42.85 -2.37 80.37
C ARG A 2 -41.76 -1.52 79.74
N GLY A 3 -40.80 -2.04 79.12
CA GLY A 3 -40.70 -3.16 78.18
C GLY A 3 -40.07 -2.63 76.88
N PRO A 4 -39.07 -3.26 76.29
CA PRO A 4 -38.18 -2.64 75.32
C PRO A 4 -38.63 -2.79 73.84
N GLY A 5 -38.44 -1.75 73.03
CA GLY A 5 -38.65 -1.75 71.59
C GLY A 5 -37.38 -2.12 70.83
N SER A 6 -37.45 -3.18 70.05
CA SER A 6 -36.34 -3.68 69.19
C SER A 6 -36.11 -2.78 67.98
N ALA A 7 -34.89 -2.27 67.82
CA ALA A 7 -34.45 -1.69 66.58
C ALA A 7 -34.02 -2.82 65.60
N ARG A 8 -34.58 -2.87 64.43
CA ARG A 8 -34.21 -3.75 63.33
C ARG A 8 -32.99 -3.17 62.62
N ASP A 9 -31.92 -3.91 62.64
CA ASP A 9 -30.75 -3.64 61.84
C ASP A 9 -31.02 -3.83 60.36
N ALA A 10 -30.77 -2.83 59.58
CA ALA A 10 -30.79 -2.89 58.12
C ALA A 10 -29.49 -3.58 57.62
N PRO A 11 -29.51 -4.44 56.56
CA PRO A 11 -28.33 -5.08 56.06
C PRO A 11 -27.51 -4.07 55.23
N GLY A 12 -26.30 -3.77 55.75
CA GLY A 12 -25.32 -2.92 55.10
C GLY A 12 -24.85 -3.48 53.77
N ALA A 13 -24.77 -2.64 52.79
CA ALA A 13 -24.23 -2.86 51.47
C ALA A 13 -22.73 -3.22 51.53
N GLY A 14 -22.45 -4.52 51.67
CA GLY A 14 -21.13 -5.06 51.49
C GLY A 14 -20.72 -5.03 50.03
N GLY A 15 -19.97 -4.02 49.62
CA GLY A 15 -19.53 -3.83 48.26
C GLY A 15 -18.77 -5.02 47.71
N LEU A 16 -18.78 -5.17 46.37
CA LEU A 16 -18.12 -6.23 45.59
C LEU A 16 -16.66 -6.50 46.02
N ARG A 17 -15.94 -5.49 46.53
CA ARG A 17 -14.60 -5.62 47.10
C ARG A 17 -14.51 -6.58 48.29
N GLY A 18 -15.54 -6.67 49.13
CA GLY A 18 -15.56 -7.56 50.31
C GLY A 18 -15.83 -9.02 49.95
N ARG A 19 -16.45 -9.32 48.81
CA ARG A 19 -16.70 -10.71 48.39
C ARG A 19 -15.51 -11.37 47.69
N LEU A 20 -14.70 -10.59 46.92
CA LEU A 20 -13.48 -11.09 46.27
C LEU A 20 -12.34 -11.41 47.26
N THR A 21 -12.28 -10.71 48.38
CA THR A 21 -11.27 -10.97 49.44
C THR A 21 -11.54 -12.22 50.27
N ARG A 22 -12.74 -12.74 50.26
CA ARG A 22 -13.08 -14.00 50.98
C ARG A 22 -12.79 -15.26 50.17
N LEU A 23 -12.63 -15.15 48.83
CA LEU A 23 -12.44 -16.32 47.93
C LEU A 23 -11.00 -16.68 47.69
N LEU A 24 -10.04 -15.75 47.87
CA LEU A 24 -8.63 -15.99 47.59
C LEU A 24 -7.73 -15.51 48.80
N PRO A 25 -6.81 -16.31 49.30
CA PRO A 25 -5.88 -15.86 50.31
C PRO A 25 -5.02 -14.71 49.81
N ARG A 26 -4.76 -13.71 50.63
CA ARG A 26 -3.98 -12.48 50.29
C ARG A 26 -2.70 -12.74 49.53
N THR A 27 -2.07 -13.89 49.71
CA THR A 27 -0.90 -14.33 48.97
C THR A 27 -1.18 -14.63 47.51
N ARG A 28 -2.36 -15.21 47.20
CA ARG A 28 -2.79 -15.48 45.80
C ARG A 28 -3.21 -14.20 45.09
N LEU A 29 -3.87 -13.26 45.78
CA LEU A 29 -4.19 -11.94 45.23
C LEU A 29 -2.93 -11.13 44.85
N ARG A 30 -1.91 -11.11 45.71
CA ARG A 30 -0.63 -10.47 45.43
C ARG A 30 0.12 -11.18 44.29
N ALA A 31 0.01 -12.49 44.19
CA ALA A 31 0.59 -13.26 43.12
C ALA A 31 -0.11 -12.93 41.76
N LEU A 32 -1.43 -12.84 41.76
CA LEU A 32 -2.21 -12.47 40.55
C LEU A 32 -1.92 -11.04 40.10
N ALA A 33 -1.94 -10.07 41.05
CA ALA A 33 -1.60 -8.67 40.74
C ALA A 33 -0.19 -8.52 40.16
N GLY A 34 0.79 -9.23 40.70
CA GLY A 34 2.12 -9.20 40.13
C GLY A 34 2.24 -9.95 38.78
N LEU A 35 1.41 -10.96 38.49
CA LEU A 35 1.33 -11.60 37.19
C LEU A 35 0.74 -10.64 36.16
N LEU A 36 -0.38 -9.99 36.50
CA LEU A 36 -1.04 -8.99 35.64
C LEU A 36 -0.12 -7.80 35.35
N GLY A 37 0.56 -7.28 36.38
CA GLY A 37 1.54 -6.20 36.17
C GLY A 37 2.69 -6.60 35.24
N SER A 38 3.16 -7.82 35.37
CA SER A 38 4.21 -8.36 34.49
C SER A 38 3.75 -8.57 33.06
N LEU A 39 2.52 -9.06 32.87
CA LEU A 39 1.91 -9.22 31.57
C LEU A 39 1.72 -7.85 30.89
N LEU A 40 1.29 -6.86 31.66
CA LEU A 40 1.14 -5.48 31.17
C LEU A 40 2.47 -4.92 30.67
N VAL A 41 3.58 -5.12 31.41
CA VAL A 41 4.91 -4.67 30.97
C VAL A 41 5.31 -5.35 29.66
N VAL A 42 5.09 -6.66 29.51
CA VAL A 42 5.39 -7.38 28.27
C VAL A 42 4.59 -6.81 27.10
N VAL A 43 3.29 -6.64 27.26
CA VAL A 43 2.40 -6.09 26.21
C VAL A 43 2.81 -4.66 25.84
N LEU A 44 3.15 -3.82 26.82
CA LEU A 44 3.59 -2.45 26.56
C LEU A 44 4.92 -2.43 25.77
N VAL A 45 5.90 -3.25 26.15
CA VAL A 45 7.18 -3.33 25.43
C VAL A 45 6.98 -3.86 24.01
N GLN A 46 6.18 -4.92 23.85
CA GLN A 46 5.83 -5.46 22.52
C GLN A 46 5.13 -4.40 21.66
N GLY A 47 4.17 -3.67 22.22
CA GLY A 47 3.47 -2.57 21.53
C GLY A 47 4.42 -1.46 21.13
N LEU A 48 5.30 -0.99 22.02
CA LEU A 48 6.28 0.05 21.72
C LEU A 48 7.24 -0.35 20.59
N VAL A 49 7.75 -1.58 20.61
CA VAL A 49 8.64 -2.08 19.56
C VAL A 49 7.87 -2.18 18.23
N ALA A 50 6.66 -2.72 18.24
CA ALA A 50 5.83 -2.80 17.04
C ALA A 50 5.52 -1.41 16.44
N VAL A 51 5.18 -0.42 17.29
CA VAL A 51 4.96 0.96 16.86
C VAL A 51 6.24 1.59 16.31
N ALA A 52 7.40 1.34 16.92
CA ALA A 52 8.67 1.86 16.41
C ALA A 52 9.01 1.30 15.03
N PHE A 53 8.80 0.00 14.81
CA PHE A 53 8.96 -0.63 13.50
C PHE A 53 7.96 -0.07 12.48
N ALA A 54 6.68 0.03 12.84
CA ALA A 54 5.65 0.59 11.97
C ALA A 54 5.95 2.04 11.59
N ALA A 55 6.39 2.87 12.55
CA ALA A 55 6.78 4.25 12.29
C ALA A 55 8.00 4.33 11.37
N ARG A 56 8.97 3.44 11.53
CA ARG A 56 10.16 3.39 10.66
C ARG A 56 9.80 2.99 9.22
N LEU A 57 8.98 1.96 9.06
CA LEU A 57 8.47 1.55 7.76
C LEU A 57 7.62 2.66 7.13
N ASN A 58 6.75 3.30 7.92
CA ASN A 58 5.93 4.40 7.43
C ASN A 58 6.77 5.62 7.01
N ALA A 59 7.85 5.93 7.69
CA ALA A 59 8.75 7.02 7.30
C ALA A 59 9.41 6.80 5.92
N SER A 60 9.60 5.53 5.53
CA SER A 60 10.17 5.17 4.23
C SER A 60 9.12 4.95 3.15
N MET A 61 8.03 4.25 3.47
CA MET A 61 7.02 3.81 2.50
C MET A 61 5.77 4.70 2.46
N GLN A 62 5.60 5.58 3.45
CA GLN A 62 4.51 6.56 3.55
C GLN A 62 3.10 5.98 3.45
N PHE A 63 2.87 4.84 4.11
CA PHE A 63 1.55 4.21 4.18
C PHE A 63 0.49 5.09 4.88
N ALA A 64 0.90 5.95 5.81
CA ALA A 64 0.02 6.85 6.53
C ALA A 64 0.70 8.23 6.65
N LEU A 65 0.04 9.29 6.19
CA LEU A 65 0.55 10.66 6.23
C LEU A 65 0.11 11.38 7.50
N THR A 66 -1.03 11.00 8.05
CA THR A 66 -1.63 11.62 9.24
C THR A 66 -1.99 10.61 10.33
N ALA A 67 -2.20 11.08 11.54
CA ALA A 67 -2.73 10.23 12.62
C ALA A 67 -4.13 9.67 12.30
N GLY A 68 -4.91 10.39 11.47
CA GLY A 68 -6.21 9.93 10.96
C GLY A 68 -6.07 8.70 10.07
N ASP A 69 -5.05 8.67 9.21
CA ASP A 69 -4.76 7.51 8.35
C ASP A 69 -4.40 6.27 9.18
N VAL A 70 -3.54 6.45 10.19
CA VAL A 70 -3.21 5.37 11.14
C VAL A 70 -4.48 4.85 11.82
N TRP A 71 -5.36 5.75 12.25
CA TRP A 71 -6.60 5.37 12.87
C TRP A 71 -7.54 4.64 11.90
N SER A 72 -7.63 5.08 10.66
CA SER A 72 -8.45 4.42 9.62
C SER A 72 -7.93 3.01 9.32
N ILE A 73 -6.63 2.82 9.18
CA ILE A 73 -5.99 1.50 8.97
C ILE A 73 -6.29 0.56 10.15
N VAL A 74 -6.22 1.06 11.38
CA VAL A 74 -6.47 0.25 12.59
C VAL A 74 -7.96 -0.01 12.80
N SER A 75 -8.85 0.91 12.43
CA SER A 75 -10.29 0.81 12.66
C SER A 75 -11.03 0.10 11.51
N SER A 76 -10.55 0.15 10.28
CA SER A 76 -11.18 -0.51 9.12
C SER A 76 -11.27 -2.04 9.26
N GLY A 77 -10.44 -2.65 10.11
CA GLY A 77 -10.60 -4.06 10.51
C GLY A 77 -11.72 -4.33 11.52
N ARG A 78 -12.44 -3.29 12.02
CA ARG A 78 -13.48 -3.41 13.04
C ARG A 78 -14.86 -2.94 12.60
N ASP A 79 -14.94 -2.10 11.58
CA ASP A 79 -16.22 -1.66 11.04
C ASP A 79 -16.72 -2.66 9.99
N SER A 80 -17.48 -3.64 10.45
CA SER A 80 -18.38 -4.44 9.62
C SER A 80 -19.67 -3.69 9.25
N SER A 81 -19.70 -2.37 9.39
CA SER A 81 -20.73 -1.55 8.77
C SER A 81 -20.55 -1.70 7.26
N GLU A 82 -21.58 -2.18 6.57
CA GLU A 82 -21.59 -2.18 5.10
C GLU A 82 -21.14 -0.80 4.62
N PRO A 83 -20.17 -0.74 3.70
CA PRO A 83 -19.73 0.55 3.15
C PRO A 83 -20.97 1.27 2.62
N ALA A 84 -21.13 2.53 2.99
CA ALA A 84 -22.23 3.35 2.46
C ALA A 84 -22.15 3.28 0.94
N VAL A 85 -23.24 2.83 0.30
CA VAL A 85 -23.30 2.73 -1.16
C VAL A 85 -23.17 4.13 -1.72
N LEU A 86 -22.03 4.42 -2.35
CA LEU A 86 -21.78 5.71 -2.98
C LEU A 86 -22.56 5.81 -4.29
N SER A 87 -23.14 6.97 -4.56
CA SER A 87 -23.80 7.24 -5.82
C SER A 87 -22.79 7.83 -6.82
N PRO A 88 -22.52 7.16 -7.95
CA PRO A 88 -21.72 7.75 -9.01
C PRO A 88 -22.32 9.08 -9.44
N ARG A 89 -21.48 10.07 -9.66
CA ARG A 89 -21.93 11.31 -10.29
C ARG A 89 -22.38 10.96 -11.72
N PRO A 90 -23.55 11.39 -12.18
CA PRO A 90 -23.90 11.25 -13.59
C PRO A 90 -22.75 11.83 -14.40
N ALA A 91 -22.13 11.04 -15.26
CA ALA A 91 -21.18 11.58 -16.23
C ALA A 91 -21.84 12.80 -16.88
N SER A 92 -21.15 13.94 -16.91
CA SER A 92 -21.58 15.05 -17.76
C SER A 92 -21.86 14.45 -19.12
N PRO A 93 -23.01 14.71 -19.78
CA PRO A 93 -23.44 13.96 -20.91
C PRO A 93 -22.34 13.93 -21.96
N ALA A 94 -21.52 12.89 -21.91
CA ALA A 94 -20.70 12.47 -23.02
C ALA A 94 -21.74 12.05 -24.04
N SER A 95 -21.84 12.82 -25.10
CA SER A 95 -22.71 12.59 -26.24
C SER A 95 -22.73 11.09 -26.55
N SER A 96 -23.91 10.49 -26.61
CA SER A 96 -24.16 9.11 -27.04
C SER A 96 -23.93 8.92 -28.54
N ASN A 97 -23.13 9.78 -29.15
CA ASN A 97 -22.69 9.66 -30.54
C ASN A 97 -21.42 8.78 -30.62
N PRO A 98 -21.20 8.08 -31.74
CA PRO A 98 -19.96 7.31 -31.94
C PRO A 98 -18.77 8.20 -31.63
N VAL A 99 -17.79 7.64 -30.89
CA VAL A 99 -16.65 8.36 -30.33
C VAL A 99 -15.95 9.17 -31.45
N VAL A 100 -16.40 10.41 -31.66
CA VAL A 100 -15.63 11.37 -32.40
C VAL A 100 -14.49 11.80 -31.47
N PRO A 101 -13.25 11.79 -31.94
CA PRO A 101 -12.14 12.24 -31.11
C PRO A 101 -12.37 13.67 -30.64
N GLY A 102 -12.88 13.84 -29.43
CA GLY A 102 -12.91 15.12 -28.76
C GLY A 102 -11.49 15.58 -28.44
N PRO A 103 -11.26 16.88 -28.26
CA PRO A 103 -9.92 17.35 -27.85
C PRO A 103 -9.52 16.70 -26.52
N SER A 104 -8.26 16.26 -26.43
CA SER A 104 -7.66 15.79 -25.19
C SER A 104 -7.80 16.84 -24.08
N ALA A 105 -7.88 16.41 -22.83
CA ALA A 105 -7.88 17.33 -21.68
C ALA A 105 -6.64 18.24 -21.68
N ALA A 106 -5.49 17.73 -22.10
CA ALA A 106 -4.27 18.52 -22.28
C ALA A 106 -4.44 19.59 -23.39
N THR A 107 -5.23 19.32 -24.42
CA THR A 107 -5.55 20.30 -25.50
C THR A 107 -6.47 21.41 -25.00
N GLN A 108 -7.24 21.17 -23.92
CA GLN A 108 -8.14 22.15 -23.31
C GLN A 108 -7.43 23.02 -22.26
N SER A 109 -6.11 22.95 -22.13
CA SER A 109 -5.34 23.77 -21.20
C SER A 109 -5.46 25.27 -21.57
N THR A 110 -5.54 26.10 -20.54
CA THR A 110 -5.64 27.55 -20.63
C THR A 110 -4.55 28.21 -19.80
N ASP A 111 -4.36 29.52 -19.94
CA ASP A 111 -3.42 30.27 -19.10
C ASP A 111 -3.80 30.20 -17.60
N ALA A 112 -5.07 29.97 -17.28
CA ALA A 112 -5.54 29.75 -15.90
C ALA A 112 -5.03 28.45 -15.29
N ASP A 113 -4.67 27.45 -16.10
CA ASP A 113 -4.10 26.19 -15.65
C ASP A 113 -2.58 26.30 -15.37
N LYS A 114 -1.94 27.42 -15.71
CA LYS A 114 -0.50 27.60 -15.57
C LYS A 114 -0.10 27.83 -14.14
N VAL A 115 0.75 26.96 -13.61
CA VAL A 115 1.28 27.02 -12.26
C VAL A 115 2.82 26.95 -12.24
N THR A 116 3.43 27.40 -11.13
CA THR A 116 4.87 27.31 -10.95
C THR A 116 5.23 26.06 -10.19
N PHE A 117 6.04 25.19 -10.80
CA PHE A 117 6.66 24.05 -10.14
C PHE A 117 7.95 24.45 -9.46
N THR A 118 8.16 24.04 -8.23
CA THR A 118 9.35 24.32 -7.42
C THR A 118 10.21 23.08 -7.26
N PRO A 119 11.54 23.20 -7.15
CA PRO A 119 12.44 22.06 -6.92
C PRO A 119 12.02 21.23 -5.70
N ALA A 120 12.11 19.92 -5.84
CA ALA A 120 11.79 18.93 -4.82
C ALA A 120 12.88 17.86 -4.73
N ALA A 121 12.68 16.81 -3.93
CA ALA A 121 13.66 15.75 -3.75
C ALA A 121 13.93 14.94 -5.04
N ASN A 122 15.13 14.37 -5.15
CA ASN A 122 15.53 13.41 -6.19
C ASN A 122 15.39 13.95 -7.64
N GLY A 123 15.62 15.25 -7.86
CA GLY A 123 15.52 15.87 -9.17
C GLY A 123 14.11 16.09 -9.69
N PHE A 124 13.12 15.89 -8.84
CA PHE A 124 11.74 16.25 -9.11
C PHE A 124 11.47 17.75 -8.90
N VAL A 125 10.42 18.22 -9.51
CA VAL A 125 9.76 19.47 -9.19
C VAL A 125 8.35 19.18 -8.72
N LYS A 126 7.75 20.05 -7.89
CA LYS A 126 6.38 19.88 -7.41
C LYS A 126 5.60 21.18 -7.38
N ALA A 127 4.28 21.05 -7.51
CA ALA A 127 3.33 22.13 -7.25
C ALA A 127 2.17 21.58 -6.42
N THR A 128 1.70 22.36 -5.44
CA THR A 128 0.43 22.14 -4.75
C THR A 128 -0.60 23.07 -5.38
N VAL A 129 -1.65 22.50 -5.95
CA VAL A 129 -2.61 23.29 -6.74
C VAL A 129 -4.05 22.86 -6.48
N THR A 130 -4.99 23.75 -6.73
CA THR A 130 -6.42 23.41 -6.77
C THR A 130 -6.86 23.34 -8.21
N GLY A 131 -7.37 22.16 -8.63
CA GLY A 131 -7.90 21.93 -9.96
C GLY A 131 -9.11 22.82 -10.24
N ALA A 132 -9.08 23.53 -11.36
CA ALA A 132 -10.15 24.49 -11.70
C ALA A 132 -11.48 23.78 -12.00
N ARG A 133 -11.45 22.52 -12.39
CA ARG A 133 -12.63 21.73 -12.80
C ARG A 133 -13.15 20.85 -11.68
N SER A 134 -12.23 20.19 -10.97
CA SER A 134 -12.54 19.25 -9.89
C SER A 134 -12.76 19.94 -8.55
N GLY A 135 -12.12 21.10 -8.31
CA GLY A 135 -12.01 21.71 -6.99
C GLY A 135 -11.08 20.97 -6.03
N VAL A 136 -10.43 19.90 -6.47
CA VAL A 136 -9.49 19.11 -5.69
C VAL A 136 -8.21 19.89 -5.48
N THR A 137 -7.74 19.97 -4.23
CA THR A 137 -6.41 20.49 -3.91
C THR A 137 -5.46 19.33 -3.66
N GLY A 138 -4.41 19.25 -4.46
CA GLY A 138 -3.45 18.16 -4.38
C GLY A 138 -2.06 18.54 -4.86
N ASP A 139 -1.09 17.68 -4.55
CA ASP A 139 0.27 17.79 -5.05
C ASP A 139 0.39 17.14 -6.43
N ILE A 140 1.11 17.79 -7.33
CA ILE A 140 1.60 17.20 -8.58
C ILE A 140 3.11 17.21 -8.52
N TRP A 141 3.72 16.04 -8.56
CA TRP A 141 5.16 15.87 -8.68
C TRP A 141 5.50 15.58 -10.14
N ALA A 142 6.57 16.18 -10.64
CA ALA A 142 7.04 15.94 -12.00
C ALA A 142 8.56 15.75 -12.03
N TRP A 143 9.02 14.74 -12.77
CA TRP A 143 10.42 14.58 -13.11
C TRP A 143 10.65 14.97 -14.56
N LEU A 144 11.64 15.82 -14.78
CA LEU A 144 11.95 16.40 -16.08
C LEU A 144 13.13 15.64 -16.69
N PRO A 145 13.05 15.20 -17.95
CA PRO A 145 14.12 14.41 -18.58
C PRO A 145 15.42 15.21 -18.72
N PRO A 146 16.59 14.53 -18.85
CA PRO A 146 17.85 15.19 -19.11
C PRO A 146 17.78 16.13 -20.31
N GLY A 147 18.29 17.35 -20.16
CA GLY A 147 18.24 18.37 -21.21
C GLY A 147 16.86 19.00 -21.42
N TYR A 148 15.95 18.84 -20.47
CA TYR A 148 14.62 19.44 -20.55
C TYR A 148 14.67 20.95 -20.79
N ASN A 149 13.85 21.39 -21.74
CA ASN A 149 13.62 22.79 -22.05
C ASN A 149 12.15 23.00 -22.41
N ALA A 150 11.41 23.70 -21.57
CA ALA A 150 9.98 23.99 -21.76
C ALA A 150 9.67 24.77 -23.05
N GLN A 151 10.64 25.43 -23.64
CA GLN A 151 10.50 26.27 -24.86
C GLN A 151 10.86 25.50 -26.14
N THR A 152 11.17 24.21 -26.04
CA THR A 152 11.51 23.38 -27.20
C THR A 152 10.31 23.25 -28.15
N ALA A 153 10.56 23.34 -29.45
CA ALA A 153 9.54 23.19 -30.47
C ALA A 153 8.86 21.80 -30.49
N SER A 154 9.63 20.75 -30.17
CA SER A 154 9.08 19.40 -29.98
C SER A 154 8.67 19.23 -28.51
N ARG A 155 7.37 19.12 -28.29
CA ARG A 155 6.79 18.96 -26.94
C ARG A 155 7.06 17.56 -26.40
N TYR A 156 7.39 17.50 -25.10
CA TYR A 156 7.69 16.24 -24.43
C TYR A 156 6.45 15.36 -24.32
N LYS A 157 6.65 14.06 -24.47
CA LYS A 157 5.66 13.06 -24.09
C LYS A 157 5.45 13.05 -22.56
N VAL A 158 4.34 12.51 -22.09
CA VAL A 158 3.99 12.45 -20.66
C VAL A 158 3.65 11.03 -20.26
N VAL A 159 4.16 10.62 -19.11
CA VAL A 159 3.67 9.47 -18.36
C VAL A 159 3.07 9.99 -17.06
N GLU A 160 1.77 9.94 -16.93
CA GLU A 160 1.06 10.22 -15.70
C GLU A 160 1.00 8.95 -14.88
N PHE A 161 1.63 8.97 -13.68
CA PHE A 161 1.81 7.80 -12.86
C PHE A 161 0.96 7.87 -11.58
N LEU A 162 0.03 6.94 -11.45
CA LEU A 162 -0.91 6.83 -10.34
C LEU A 162 -0.34 5.90 -9.25
N HIS A 163 -0.22 6.42 -8.03
CA HIS A 163 0.26 5.63 -6.88
C HIS A 163 -0.80 4.63 -6.41
N GLY A 164 -0.39 3.61 -5.65
CA GLY A 164 -1.30 2.65 -5.02
C GLY A 164 -1.96 3.20 -3.75
N ALA A 165 -2.83 2.41 -3.14
CA ALA A 165 -3.41 2.66 -1.83
C ALA A 165 -2.99 1.55 -0.83
N PRO A 166 -2.46 1.91 0.37
CA PRO A 166 -2.05 3.25 0.74
C PRO A 166 -0.83 3.73 -0.05
N GLY A 167 -0.71 5.03 -0.28
CA GLY A 167 0.42 5.61 -1.02
C GLY A 167 0.28 7.11 -1.22
N ALA A 168 1.33 7.71 -1.79
CA ALA A 168 1.38 9.12 -2.11
C ALA A 168 2.36 9.36 -3.29
N PRO A 169 2.30 10.51 -3.97
CA PRO A 169 3.17 10.80 -5.12
C PRO A 169 4.65 10.69 -4.81
N ASP A 170 5.08 11.11 -3.63
CA ASP A 170 6.50 11.07 -3.23
C ASP A 170 7.00 9.65 -2.92
N GLY A 171 6.12 8.70 -2.60
CA GLY A 171 6.43 7.27 -2.55
C GLY A 171 6.86 6.75 -3.93
N VAL A 172 6.15 7.16 -4.98
CA VAL A 172 6.51 6.86 -6.38
C VAL A 172 7.89 7.44 -6.71
N VAL A 173 8.12 8.71 -6.36
CA VAL A 173 9.37 9.43 -6.57
C VAL A 173 10.58 8.73 -5.96
N LYS A 174 10.43 8.28 -4.71
CA LYS A 174 11.51 7.60 -3.98
C LYS A 174 11.85 6.23 -4.56
N THR A 175 10.84 5.52 -5.05
CA THR A 175 10.97 4.12 -5.46
C THR A 175 11.48 3.96 -6.87
N PHE A 176 11.04 4.82 -7.79
CA PHE A 176 11.45 4.68 -9.19
C PHE A 176 12.84 5.24 -9.48
N ASP A 177 13.38 6.12 -8.64
CA ASP A 177 14.68 6.76 -8.86
C ASP A 177 14.95 7.01 -10.36
N PRO A 178 14.25 7.96 -10.99
CA PRO A 178 14.31 8.12 -12.44
C PRO A 178 15.71 8.51 -12.94
N VAL A 179 16.49 9.18 -12.12
CA VAL A 179 17.87 9.53 -12.48
C VAL A 179 18.68 8.27 -12.72
N ARG A 180 18.59 7.28 -11.85
CA ARG A 180 19.33 6.02 -11.96
C ARG A 180 18.76 5.09 -13.03
N ASN A 181 17.41 5.02 -13.11
CA ASN A 181 16.76 3.96 -13.88
C ASN A 181 16.36 4.40 -15.30
N TYR A 182 16.12 5.69 -15.54
CA TYR A 182 15.57 6.17 -16.81
C TYR A 182 16.44 7.17 -17.54
N ALA A 183 17.18 8.04 -16.83
CA ALA A 183 17.95 9.11 -17.45
C ALA A 183 18.95 8.58 -18.50
N ASP A 184 19.75 7.58 -18.13
CA ASP A 184 20.72 6.97 -19.03
C ASP A 184 20.07 6.27 -20.22
N LYS A 185 18.91 5.64 -20.01
CA LYS A 185 18.17 4.97 -21.09
C LYS A 185 17.58 5.98 -22.07
N MET A 186 17.11 7.13 -21.60
CA MET A 186 16.66 8.23 -22.44
C MET A 186 17.83 8.83 -23.23
N LEU A 187 18.98 9.03 -22.60
CA LEU A 187 20.19 9.53 -23.28
C LEU A 187 20.71 8.58 -24.38
N ARG A 188 20.54 7.27 -24.19
CA ARG A 188 20.89 6.27 -25.21
C ARG A 188 19.78 6.05 -26.26
N GLY A 189 18.63 6.70 -26.13
CA GLY A 189 17.50 6.52 -27.03
C GLY A 189 16.73 5.20 -26.88
N GLU A 190 16.95 4.48 -25.77
CA GLU A 190 16.23 3.24 -25.45
C GLU A 190 14.80 3.51 -24.98
N ILE A 191 14.58 4.68 -24.40
CA ILE A 191 13.29 5.19 -23.92
C ILE A 191 13.11 6.60 -24.46
N ALA A 192 11.92 6.96 -24.91
CA ALA A 192 11.63 8.31 -25.36
C ALA A 192 11.75 9.32 -24.22
N PRO A 193 12.36 10.51 -24.45
CA PRO A 193 12.31 11.59 -23.49
C PRO A 193 10.86 11.93 -23.10
N ALA A 194 10.51 11.75 -21.84
CA ALA A 194 9.17 12.00 -21.34
C ALA A 194 9.24 12.70 -19.98
N VAL A 195 8.26 13.54 -19.70
CA VAL A 195 7.98 14.07 -18.36
C VAL A 195 7.20 13.01 -17.61
N LEU A 196 7.71 12.60 -16.44
CA LEU A 196 6.99 11.69 -15.54
C LEU A 196 6.23 12.54 -14.53
N VAL A 197 4.94 12.32 -14.41
CA VAL A 197 4.02 13.10 -13.54
C VAL A 197 3.38 12.16 -12.55
N ALA A 198 3.39 12.51 -11.28
CA ALA A 198 2.71 11.76 -10.22
C ALA A 198 1.77 12.70 -9.45
N PRO A 199 0.46 12.67 -9.71
CA PRO A 199 -0.52 13.43 -8.98
C PRO A 199 -0.89 12.74 -7.66
N SER A 200 -1.34 13.53 -6.68
CA SER A 200 -1.97 13.00 -5.48
C SER A 200 -3.35 12.41 -5.82
N LEU A 201 -3.61 11.19 -5.32
CA LEU A 201 -4.93 10.57 -5.34
C LEU A 201 -5.65 10.68 -3.98
N ASN A 202 -5.05 11.32 -3.00
CA ASN A 202 -5.48 11.37 -1.59
C ASN A 202 -6.01 12.76 -1.21
N ALA A 203 -6.92 13.33 -1.98
CA ALA A 203 -7.37 14.71 -1.80
C ALA A 203 -8.05 15.00 -0.45
N GLU A 204 -8.70 14.01 0.16
CA GLU A 204 -9.39 14.15 1.44
C GLU A 204 -8.58 13.61 2.63
N GLY A 205 -7.36 13.16 2.42
CA GLY A 205 -6.49 12.58 3.45
C GLY A 205 -6.95 11.21 3.97
N ARG A 206 -7.82 10.50 3.24
CA ARG A 206 -8.37 9.20 3.63
C ARG A 206 -8.00 8.11 2.62
N GLN A 207 -6.81 7.58 2.73
CA GLN A 207 -6.23 6.67 1.74
C GLN A 207 -7.00 5.37 1.47
N LEU A 208 -7.82 4.89 2.43
CA LEU A 208 -8.55 3.63 2.29
C LEU A 208 -10.06 3.79 2.05
N THR A 209 -10.59 5.00 2.19
CA THR A 209 -12.02 5.28 2.08
C THR A 209 -12.37 6.22 0.94
N GLU A 210 -11.37 6.74 0.21
CA GLU A 210 -11.58 7.64 -0.91
C GLU A 210 -12.11 6.90 -2.14
N PRO A 211 -12.91 7.57 -2.98
CA PRO A 211 -13.24 7.05 -4.30
C PRO A 211 -11.95 6.84 -5.09
N ASP A 212 -11.68 5.63 -5.54
CA ASP A 212 -10.42 5.28 -6.24
C ASP A 212 -10.06 6.29 -7.35
N CYS A 213 -10.81 6.24 -8.45
CA CYS A 213 -10.52 6.98 -9.67
C CYS A 213 -11.76 7.54 -10.36
N ALA A 214 -12.92 7.42 -9.74
CA ALA A 214 -14.20 7.92 -10.26
C ALA A 214 -14.73 9.09 -9.43
N ASP A 215 -15.57 9.91 -10.04
CA ASP A 215 -16.25 11.00 -9.38
C ASP A 215 -17.52 10.52 -8.67
N PHE A 216 -17.67 10.86 -7.37
CA PHE A 216 -18.86 10.54 -6.58
C PHE A 216 -19.49 11.81 -5.99
N VAL A 217 -20.81 11.78 -5.83
CA VAL A 217 -21.56 12.89 -5.26
C VAL A 217 -21.16 13.07 -3.78
N GLY A 218 -20.75 14.29 -3.41
CA GLY A 218 -20.36 14.62 -2.04
C GLY A 218 -18.92 14.21 -1.67
N HIS A 219 -18.14 13.73 -2.63
CA HIS A 219 -16.73 13.35 -2.47
C HIS A 219 -15.83 14.14 -3.41
N ALA A 220 -14.52 14.04 -3.18
CA ALA A 220 -13.51 14.61 -4.07
C ALA A 220 -13.68 14.08 -5.49
N GLN A 221 -13.60 14.96 -6.46
CA GLN A 221 -13.81 14.64 -7.87
C GLN A 221 -12.51 14.14 -8.49
N MET A 222 -12.10 12.91 -8.11
CA MET A 222 -10.78 12.35 -8.42
C MET A 222 -10.62 12.00 -9.90
N GLU A 223 -11.68 11.54 -10.57
CA GLU A 223 -11.69 11.33 -12.02
C GLU A 223 -11.41 12.63 -12.75
N THR A 224 -12.15 13.69 -12.42
CA THR A 224 -11.96 15.03 -13.01
C THR A 224 -10.58 15.59 -12.70
N TRP A 225 -10.06 15.37 -11.49
CA TRP A 225 -8.72 15.77 -11.09
C TRP A 225 -7.65 15.11 -11.97
N THR A 226 -7.61 13.78 -12.00
CA THR A 226 -6.58 13.03 -12.70
C THR A 226 -6.70 13.15 -14.22
N THR A 227 -7.91 13.11 -14.78
CA THR A 227 -8.08 13.00 -16.24
C THR A 227 -8.28 14.33 -16.95
N ARG A 228 -8.52 15.43 -16.22
CA ARG A 228 -8.75 16.77 -16.79
C ARG A 228 -7.86 17.85 -16.23
N ASP A 229 -7.82 18.01 -14.87
CA ASP A 229 -7.04 19.11 -14.29
C ASP A 229 -5.54 18.85 -14.39
N VAL A 230 -5.07 17.66 -14.00
CA VAL A 230 -3.64 17.32 -14.07
C VAL A 230 -3.09 17.42 -15.49
N PRO A 231 -3.70 16.80 -16.52
CA PRO A 231 -3.24 16.98 -17.90
C PRO A 231 -3.21 18.44 -18.38
N ALA A 232 -4.22 19.23 -18.04
CA ALA A 232 -4.27 20.63 -18.44
C ALA A 232 -3.17 21.46 -17.76
N ILE A 233 -2.98 21.28 -16.44
CA ILE A 233 -1.94 21.95 -15.65
C ILE A 233 -0.55 21.59 -16.17
N VAL A 234 -0.29 20.32 -16.42
CA VAL A 234 1.00 19.82 -16.90
C VAL A 234 1.29 20.38 -18.31
N ALA A 235 0.31 20.36 -19.21
CA ALA A 235 0.48 20.89 -20.55
C ALA A 235 0.76 22.41 -20.56
N ALA A 236 0.02 23.18 -19.72
CA ALA A 236 0.20 24.62 -19.60
C ALA A 236 1.53 25.02 -18.95
N SER A 237 2.00 24.23 -17.95
CA SER A 237 3.12 24.61 -17.10
C SER A 237 4.47 24.03 -17.54
N LEU A 238 4.49 22.82 -18.11
CA LEU A 238 5.69 22.07 -18.40
C LEU A 238 5.96 21.90 -19.93
N GLY A 239 5.29 22.64 -20.80
CA GLY A 239 5.55 22.58 -22.24
C GLY A 239 5.44 21.19 -22.85
N THR A 240 4.55 20.35 -22.32
CA THR A 240 4.35 18.99 -22.80
C THR A 240 3.43 18.94 -24.01
N SER A 241 3.41 17.81 -24.71
CA SER A 241 2.47 17.56 -25.81
C SER A 241 1.02 17.61 -25.33
N THR A 242 0.15 18.07 -26.19
CA THR A 242 -1.31 18.03 -25.97
C THR A 242 -1.99 16.91 -26.75
N SER A 243 -1.22 16.16 -27.54
CA SER A 243 -1.73 15.04 -28.33
C SER A 243 -1.92 13.80 -27.47
N ARG A 244 -3.05 13.13 -27.58
CA ARG A 244 -3.30 11.87 -26.86
C ARG A 244 -2.24 10.79 -27.13
N GLN A 245 -1.64 10.78 -28.31
CA GLN A 245 -0.62 9.82 -28.71
C GLN A 245 0.65 9.93 -27.86
N ASP A 246 0.88 11.07 -27.26
CA ASP A 246 2.03 11.36 -26.43
C ASP A 246 1.73 11.24 -24.91
N TRP A 247 0.51 10.87 -24.54
CA TRP A 247 0.09 10.69 -23.16
C TRP A 247 -0.12 9.21 -22.84
N ALA A 248 0.67 8.74 -21.90
CA ALA A 248 0.47 7.45 -21.26
C ALA A 248 0.00 7.66 -19.81
N ILE A 249 -0.97 6.86 -19.39
CA ILE A 249 -1.33 6.74 -17.99
C ILE A 249 -0.74 5.44 -17.44
N ALA A 250 -0.08 5.53 -16.32
CA ALA A 250 0.60 4.41 -15.68
C ALA A 250 0.16 4.28 -14.22
N GLY A 251 0.33 3.13 -13.61
CA GLY A 251 0.06 2.98 -12.19
C GLY A 251 0.38 1.60 -11.66
N LEU A 252 0.38 1.49 -10.33
CA LEU A 252 0.62 0.25 -9.62
C LEU A 252 -0.49 -0.04 -8.61
N SER A 253 -0.82 -1.32 -8.39
CA SER A 253 -1.85 -1.73 -7.42
C SER A 253 -3.20 -1.05 -7.72
N SER A 254 -3.81 -0.35 -6.78
CA SER A 254 -5.03 0.45 -7.02
C SER A 254 -4.81 1.55 -8.07
N GLY A 255 -3.63 2.18 -8.11
CA GLY A 255 -3.25 3.09 -9.19
C GLY A 255 -3.15 2.39 -10.55
N GLY A 256 -2.76 1.12 -10.59
CA GLY A 256 -2.78 0.29 -11.80
C GLY A 256 -4.21 0.00 -12.28
N TYR A 257 -5.11 -0.29 -11.36
CA TYR A 257 -6.53 -0.38 -11.64
C TYR A 257 -7.08 0.95 -12.20
N CYS A 258 -6.79 2.07 -11.52
CA CYS A 258 -7.20 3.40 -11.97
C CYS A 258 -6.61 3.77 -13.33
N ALA A 259 -5.37 3.39 -13.63
CA ALA A 259 -4.76 3.64 -14.93
C ALA A 259 -5.50 2.91 -16.05
N LEU A 260 -5.85 1.63 -15.85
CA LEU A 260 -6.67 0.87 -16.81
C LEU A 260 -8.07 1.47 -16.95
N TRP A 261 -8.74 1.71 -15.82
CA TRP A 261 -10.07 2.30 -15.80
C TRP A 261 -10.10 3.66 -16.51
N SER A 262 -9.20 4.58 -16.16
CA SER A 262 -9.10 5.91 -16.75
C SER A 262 -8.69 5.85 -18.23
N GLY A 263 -7.80 4.94 -18.62
CA GLY A 263 -7.43 4.74 -20.02
C GLY A 263 -8.62 4.36 -20.89
N ILE A 264 -9.48 3.45 -20.40
CA ILE A 264 -10.69 3.02 -21.10
C ILE A 264 -11.73 4.14 -21.13
N MET A 265 -12.05 4.72 -19.97
CA MET A 265 -13.10 5.75 -19.84
C MET A 265 -12.71 7.08 -20.48
N HIS A 266 -11.41 7.39 -20.51
CA HIS A 266 -10.87 8.66 -21.03
C HIS A 266 -9.87 8.45 -22.17
N SER A 267 -10.19 7.54 -23.08
CA SER A 267 -9.37 7.21 -24.25
C SER A 267 -9.14 8.38 -25.22
N GLN A 268 -9.86 9.49 -25.06
CA GLN A 268 -9.60 10.76 -25.75
C GLN A 268 -8.41 11.52 -25.16
N THR A 269 -8.01 11.24 -23.90
CA THR A 269 -6.86 11.86 -23.24
C THR A 269 -5.61 10.99 -23.36
N TYR A 270 -5.77 9.70 -23.16
CA TYR A 270 -4.67 8.73 -23.14
C TYR A 270 -4.73 7.78 -24.34
N SER A 271 -3.60 7.49 -24.94
CA SER A 271 -3.47 6.46 -25.97
C SER A 271 -2.84 5.18 -25.44
N THR A 272 -2.17 5.28 -24.30
CA THR A 272 -1.38 4.17 -23.75
C THR A 272 -1.67 4.02 -22.26
N VAL A 273 -1.74 2.76 -21.82
CA VAL A 273 -1.87 2.39 -20.40
C VAL A 273 -0.71 1.47 -20.02
N LEU A 274 -0.06 1.75 -18.90
CA LEU A 274 1.02 0.94 -18.33
C LEU A 274 0.63 0.53 -16.91
N ALA A 275 -0.02 -0.62 -16.76
CA ALA A 275 -0.57 -1.07 -15.48
C ALA A 275 0.28 -2.17 -14.86
N MET A 276 0.63 -2.01 -13.59
CA MET A 276 1.41 -2.97 -12.81
C MET A 276 0.62 -3.44 -11.60
N SER A 277 0.53 -4.77 -11.43
CA SER A 277 -0.14 -5.43 -10.30
C SER A 277 -1.55 -4.87 -10.04
N ALA A 278 -2.30 -4.59 -11.11
CA ALA A 278 -3.69 -4.19 -11.03
C ALA A 278 -4.59 -5.41 -10.74
N TYR A 279 -5.73 -5.16 -10.12
CA TYR A 279 -6.78 -6.15 -9.92
C TYR A 279 -7.92 -5.93 -10.93
N ASP A 280 -8.68 -6.99 -11.25
CA ASP A 280 -9.77 -6.92 -12.24
C ASP A 280 -11.04 -6.26 -11.67
N VAL A 281 -11.41 -6.65 -10.46
CA VAL A 281 -12.62 -6.19 -9.78
C VAL A 281 -12.26 -5.10 -8.77
N PRO A 282 -12.87 -3.90 -8.81
CA PRO A 282 -12.55 -2.84 -7.85
C PRO A 282 -12.90 -3.29 -6.42
N SER A 283 -11.93 -3.21 -5.53
CA SER A 283 -12.06 -3.64 -4.13
C SER A 283 -12.01 -2.48 -3.15
N LEU A 284 -11.52 -1.32 -3.57
CA LEU A 284 -11.33 -0.12 -2.76
C LEU A 284 -12.22 1.04 -3.25
N GLY A 285 -12.34 2.06 -2.41
CA GLY A 285 -13.01 3.31 -2.73
C GLY A 285 -14.49 3.17 -3.10
N GLY A 286 -14.98 4.16 -3.83
CA GLY A 286 -16.39 4.22 -4.22
C GLY A 286 -16.80 3.15 -5.22
N LEU A 287 -15.93 2.80 -6.17
CA LEU A 287 -16.19 1.75 -7.14
C LEU A 287 -16.32 0.37 -6.48
N GLY A 288 -15.62 0.14 -5.35
CA GLY A 288 -15.73 -1.06 -4.52
C GLY A 288 -16.95 -1.10 -3.60
N SER A 289 -17.69 0.00 -3.43
CA SER A 289 -18.71 0.17 -2.38
C SER A 289 -19.98 -0.68 -2.56
N SER A 290 -20.28 -1.19 -3.74
CA SER A 290 -21.43 -2.05 -3.98
C SER A 290 -21.16 -3.15 -5.01
N ALA A 291 -21.93 -4.24 -4.94
CA ALA A 291 -21.82 -5.34 -5.92
C ALA A 291 -22.11 -4.87 -7.35
N GLU A 292 -23.05 -3.94 -7.52
CA GLU A 292 -23.41 -3.39 -8.82
C GLU A 292 -22.28 -2.55 -9.40
N LEU A 293 -21.66 -1.65 -8.60
CA LEU A 293 -20.52 -0.85 -9.02
C LEU A 293 -19.32 -1.74 -9.36
N ARG A 294 -19.02 -2.74 -8.52
CA ARG A 294 -17.95 -3.71 -8.81
C ARG A 294 -18.15 -4.40 -10.15
N ARG A 295 -19.37 -4.94 -10.39
CA ARG A 295 -19.67 -5.64 -11.64
C ARG A 295 -19.51 -4.74 -12.87
N ARG A 296 -20.02 -3.50 -12.83
CA ARG A 296 -19.95 -2.55 -13.95
C ARG A 296 -18.54 -2.05 -14.22
N ASN A 297 -17.69 -2.05 -13.22
CA ASN A 297 -16.32 -1.53 -13.31
C ASN A 297 -15.27 -2.64 -13.22
N THR A 298 -15.65 -3.90 -13.45
CA THR A 298 -14.72 -5.00 -13.69
C THR A 298 -13.98 -4.75 -14.98
N LEU A 299 -12.64 -4.65 -14.96
CA LEU A 299 -11.84 -4.16 -16.09
C LEU A 299 -11.97 -5.04 -17.34
N THR A 300 -12.01 -6.36 -17.16
CA THR A 300 -12.21 -7.29 -18.29
C THR A 300 -13.59 -7.12 -18.95
N THR A 301 -14.61 -6.74 -18.21
CA THR A 301 -15.93 -6.39 -18.72
C THR A 301 -15.90 -5.00 -19.36
N LEU A 302 -15.29 -4.05 -18.68
CA LEU A 302 -15.26 -2.66 -19.10
C LEU A 302 -14.56 -2.48 -20.46
N ILE A 303 -13.39 -3.11 -20.65
CA ILE A 303 -12.66 -3.01 -21.91
C ILE A 303 -13.42 -3.67 -23.08
N ALA A 304 -14.16 -4.74 -22.80
CA ALA A 304 -14.93 -5.45 -23.83
C ALA A 304 -16.22 -4.71 -24.25
N GLU A 305 -16.86 -4.00 -23.32
CA GLU A 305 -18.20 -3.46 -23.52
C GLU A 305 -18.25 -1.94 -23.66
N HIS A 306 -17.28 -1.21 -23.06
CA HIS A 306 -17.29 0.26 -23.11
C HIS A 306 -16.68 0.78 -24.42
N PRO A 307 -17.40 1.60 -25.20
CA PRO A 307 -16.86 2.21 -26.42
C PRO A 307 -15.68 3.14 -26.09
N HIS A 308 -14.53 2.90 -26.72
CA HIS A 308 -13.33 3.70 -26.53
C HIS A 308 -12.49 3.80 -27.81
N ASN A 309 -11.61 4.80 -27.87
CA ASN A 309 -10.62 4.89 -28.95
C ASN A 309 -9.57 3.78 -28.78
N PRO A 310 -8.95 3.29 -29.88
CA PRO A 310 -7.92 2.27 -29.80
C PRO A 310 -6.85 2.59 -28.77
N LEU A 311 -6.58 1.66 -27.87
CA LEU A 311 -5.61 1.76 -26.79
C LEU A 311 -4.41 0.85 -27.02
N ARG A 312 -3.28 1.25 -26.49
CA ARG A 312 -2.10 0.43 -26.31
C ARG A 312 -1.95 0.17 -24.82
N ILE A 313 -2.02 -1.10 -24.42
CA ILE A 313 -2.03 -1.51 -23.01
C ILE A 313 -0.89 -2.48 -22.75
N TRP A 314 -0.03 -2.14 -21.81
CA TRP A 314 0.89 -3.06 -21.20
C TRP A 314 0.42 -3.32 -19.77
N VAL A 315 0.04 -4.57 -19.50
CA VAL A 315 -0.46 -4.99 -18.18
C VAL A 315 0.45 -6.06 -17.61
N MET A 316 0.93 -5.86 -16.37
CA MET A 316 1.85 -6.76 -15.71
C MET A 316 1.33 -7.18 -14.33
N GLY A 317 1.43 -8.48 -14.04
CA GLY A 317 1.21 -9.05 -12.72
C GLY A 317 2.04 -10.31 -12.55
N ALA A 318 2.75 -10.46 -11.43
CA ALA A 318 3.54 -11.67 -11.18
C ALA A 318 2.63 -12.88 -10.96
N SER A 319 3.10 -14.10 -11.31
CA SER A 319 2.30 -15.32 -11.14
C SER A 319 2.03 -15.68 -9.67
N ASP A 320 2.81 -15.15 -8.75
CA ASP A 320 2.63 -15.29 -7.31
C ASP A 320 1.81 -14.13 -6.68
N ASP A 321 1.46 -13.11 -7.48
CA ASP A 321 0.39 -12.12 -7.23
C ASP A 321 -0.84 -12.55 -8.05
N VAL A 322 -1.64 -13.46 -7.48
CA VAL A 322 -2.63 -14.25 -8.23
C VAL A 322 -3.63 -13.38 -8.99
N GLU A 323 -4.16 -12.34 -8.36
CA GLU A 323 -5.17 -11.46 -8.98
C GLU A 323 -4.57 -10.67 -10.15
N ALA A 324 -3.39 -10.12 -9.95
CA ALA A 324 -2.71 -9.33 -10.98
C ALA A 324 -2.20 -10.20 -12.14
N GLY A 325 -1.65 -11.38 -11.84
CA GLY A 325 -1.21 -12.34 -12.85
C GLY A 325 -2.37 -12.86 -13.70
N ASP A 326 -3.52 -13.09 -13.06
CA ASP A 326 -4.75 -13.51 -13.74
C ASP A 326 -5.29 -12.40 -14.67
N LEU A 327 -5.33 -11.14 -14.20
CA LEU A 327 -5.70 -10.01 -15.04
C LEU A 327 -4.73 -9.85 -16.22
N ALA A 328 -3.42 -9.90 -16.00
CA ALA A 328 -2.43 -9.77 -17.06
C ALA A 328 -2.55 -10.88 -18.12
N THR A 329 -3.03 -12.05 -17.74
CA THR A 329 -3.30 -13.17 -18.65
C THR A 329 -4.61 -13.00 -19.41
N ARG A 330 -5.69 -12.56 -18.75
CA ARG A 330 -7.04 -12.53 -19.33
C ARG A 330 -7.34 -11.26 -20.14
N LEU A 331 -6.81 -10.11 -19.73
CA LEU A 331 -7.13 -8.84 -20.40
C LEU A 331 -6.83 -8.86 -21.91
N PRO A 332 -5.68 -9.39 -22.39
CA PRO A 332 -5.41 -9.54 -23.81
C PRO A 332 -6.41 -10.40 -24.56
N LEU A 333 -7.07 -11.34 -23.89
CA LEU A 333 -8.02 -12.28 -24.53
C LEU A 333 -9.41 -11.69 -24.74
N VAL A 334 -9.78 -10.67 -23.96
CA VAL A 334 -11.12 -10.07 -23.98
C VAL A 334 -11.15 -8.68 -24.60
N ALA A 335 -9.99 -8.05 -24.76
CA ALA A 335 -9.88 -6.73 -25.34
C ALA A 335 -10.31 -6.71 -26.84
N PRO A 336 -10.93 -5.64 -27.33
CA PRO A 336 -11.23 -5.48 -28.74
C PRO A 336 -9.99 -5.62 -29.63
N HIS A 337 -10.13 -6.16 -30.84
CA HIS A 337 -9.02 -6.29 -31.80
C HIS A 337 -8.43 -4.94 -32.25
N THR A 338 -9.10 -3.85 -31.99
CA THR A 338 -8.57 -2.51 -32.23
C THR A 338 -7.50 -2.10 -31.23
N ASP A 339 -7.45 -2.75 -30.08
CA ASP A 339 -6.48 -2.50 -29.03
C ASP A 339 -5.25 -3.38 -29.20
N LEU A 340 -4.11 -2.83 -28.81
CA LEU A 340 -2.86 -3.59 -28.67
C LEU A 340 -2.60 -3.86 -27.19
N VAL A 341 -2.93 -5.06 -26.74
CA VAL A 341 -2.76 -5.44 -25.33
C VAL A 341 -1.65 -6.45 -25.18
N THR A 342 -0.65 -6.13 -24.38
CA THR A 342 0.47 -7.02 -24.02
C THR A 342 0.39 -7.37 -22.55
N GLY A 343 0.19 -8.64 -22.24
CA GLY A 343 0.27 -9.19 -20.87
C GLY A 343 1.70 -9.62 -20.54
N SER A 344 2.20 -9.24 -19.38
CA SER A 344 3.49 -9.64 -18.84
C SER A 344 3.30 -10.35 -17.51
N VAL A 345 3.72 -11.63 -17.40
CA VAL A 345 3.52 -12.41 -16.17
C VAL A 345 4.87 -12.96 -15.68
N PRO A 346 5.65 -12.13 -14.92
CA PRO A 346 6.85 -12.63 -14.26
C PRO A 346 6.55 -13.81 -13.34
N ARG A 347 7.47 -14.79 -13.27
CA ARG A 347 7.27 -16.02 -12.47
C ARG A 347 7.17 -15.78 -10.96
N SER A 348 7.73 -14.68 -10.47
CA SER A 348 7.75 -14.32 -9.06
C SER A 348 8.02 -12.82 -8.90
N GLY A 349 7.77 -12.31 -7.72
CA GLY A 349 8.00 -10.90 -7.37
C GLY A 349 6.90 -10.37 -6.43
N GLY A 350 5.77 -11.06 -6.39
CA GLY A 350 4.63 -10.68 -5.56
C GLY A 350 4.11 -9.29 -5.88
N HIS A 351 3.45 -8.70 -4.92
CA HIS A 351 2.90 -7.34 -4.98
C HIS A 351 3.89 -6.35 -4.37
N SER A 352 5.06 -6.14 -5.04
CA SER A 352 6.21 -5.49 -4.41
C SER A 352 6.82 -4.35 -5.21
N TRP A 353 7.39 -3.39 -4.48
CA TRP A 353 8.13 -2.26 -5.06
C TRP A 353 9.33 -2.70 -5.89
N SER A 354 10.01 -3.77 -5.48
CA SER A 354 11.15 -4.33 -6.21
C SER A 354 10.74 -4.78 -7.61
N LEU A 355 9.60 -5.49 -7.72
CA LEU A 355 9.05 -5.89 -9.00
C LEU A 355 8.71 -4.67 -9.86
N TRP A 356 7.94 -3.73 -9.31
CA TRP A 356 7.49 -2.55 -10.05
C TRP A 356 8.66 -1.68 -10.52
N SER A 357 9.66 -1.45 -9.68
CA SER A 357 10.87 -0.71 -10.06
C SER A 357 11.66 -1.38 -11.18
N SER A 358 11.70 -2.71 -11.20
CA SER A 358 12.38 -3.46 -12.25
C SER A 358 11.60 -3.50 -13.57
N GLN A 359 10.26 -3.47 -13.51
CA GLN A 359 9.38 -3.60 -14.67
C GLN A 359 9.02 -2.26 -15.33
N MET A 360 9.09 -1.15 -14.62
CA MET A 360 8.77 0.16 -15.19
C MET A 360 9.67 0.55 -16.37
N PRO A 361 11.00 0.34 -16.34
CA PRO A 361 11.84 0.57 -17.52
C PRO A 361 11.44 -0.30 -18.72
N VAL A 362 10.96 -1.52 -18.48
CA VAL A 362 10.47 -2.43 -19.54
C VAL A 362 9.19 -1.87 -20.16
N ALA A 363 8.24 -1.43 -19.34
CA ALA A 363 7.00 -0.79 -19.79
C ALA A 363 7.26 0.47 -20.63
N LEU A 364 8.20 1.32 -20.18
CA LEU A 364 8.57 2.55 -20.91
C LEU A 364 9.29 2.24 -22.23
N ALA A 365 10.13 1.22 -22.27
CA ALA A 365 10.78 0.77 -23.51
C ALA A 365 9.74 0.20 -24.49
N TRP A 366 8.77 -0.60 -24.02
CA TRP A 366 7.65 -1.08 -24.80
C TRP A 366 6.82 0.06 -25.38
N TRP A 367 6.53 1.10 -24.59
CA TRP A 367 5.84 2.28 -25.06
C TRP A 367 6.63 3.03 -26.14
N HIS A 368 7.94 3.20 -25.98
CA HIS A 368 8.82 3.84 -26.94
C HIS A 368 8.85 3.12 -28.29
N GLN A 369 8.91 1.81 -28.29
CA GLN A 369 9.00 0.97 -29.50
C GLN A 369 7.68 0.84 -30.27
N GLY A 370 6.64 1.57 -29.90
CA GLY A 370 5.36 1.49 -30.57
C GLY A 370 4.51 0.27 -30.16
N GLY A 371 4.87 -0.43 -29.08
CA GLY A 371 4.10 -1.57 -28.56
C GLY A 371 4.32 -2.89 -29.29
N GLY A 372 5.31 -2.99 -30.16
CA GLY A 372 5.79 -4.29 -30.66
C GLY A 372 6.52 -5.04 -29.54
N SER A 373 6.66 -6.38 -29.66
CA SER A 373 7.49 -7.16 -28.75
C SER A 373 8.85 -6.49 -28.57
N PRO A 374 9.41 -6.39 -27.38
CA PRO A 374 10.76 -5.89 -27.17
C PRO A 374 11.73 -6.84 -27.88
N GLY A 375 12.12 -6.48 -29.10
CA GLY A 375 13.17 -7.15 -29.83
C GLY A 375 14.52 -6.75 -29.23
N GLY A 376 15.03 -7.53 -28.33
CA GLY A 376 16.38 -7.36 -27.79
C GLY A 376 16.69 -8.51 -26.86
N ASP A 377 17.67 -9.29 -27.15
CA ASP A 377 18.37 -10.41 -26.50
C ASP A 377 18.24 -10.65 -24.95
N GLY A 378 17.19 -10.20 -24.34
CA GLY A 378 16.73 -10.72 -23.07
C GLY A 378 15.93 -11.97 -23.36
N LYS A 379 16.40 -13.13 -22.91
CA LYS A 379 15.73 -14.41 -22.99
C LYS A 379 14.24 -14.22 -22.84
N ASP A 380 13.52 -14.38 -23.95
CA ASP A 380 12.08 -14.39 -24.01
C ASP A 380 11.56 -15.20 -22.83
N VAL A 381 10.92 -14.54 -21.90
CA VAL A 381 9.99 -15.21 -21.02
C VAL A 381 8.75 -15.40 -21.89
N ASP A 382 8.80 -16.47 -22.66
CA ASP A 382 7.79 -16.92 -23.56
C ASP A 382 6.46 -17.01 -22.80
N ALA A 383 5.61 -16.01 -22.96
CA ALA A 383 4.27 -16.00 -22.39
C ALA A 383 3.38 -17.09 -23.01
N THR A 384 3.90 -17.81 -24.02
CA THR A 384 3.18 -18.87 -24.75
C THR A 384 3.64 -20.28 -24.43
N THR A 385 4.73 -20.49 -23.72
CA THR A 385 5.05 -21.80 -23.16
C THR A 385 4.49 -21.90 -21.75
N GLY A 386 3.18 -22.07 -21.64
CA GLY A 386 2.60 -22.87 -20.58
C GLY A 386 3.33 -24.22 -20.58
N SER A 387 4.52 -24.30 -19.96
CA SER A 387 5.04 -25.58 -19.55
C SER A 387 3.95 -26.21 -18.71
N ASN A 388 3.46 -27.37 -19.12
CA ASN A 388 2.67 -28.29 -18.29
C ASN A 388 3.51 -28.63 -17.05
N VAL A 389 3.61 -27.68 -16.13
CA VAL A 389 4.02 -27.96 -14.77
C VAL A 389 2.79 -28.55 -14.14
N ASP A 390 2.82 -29.85 -13.90
CA ASP A 390 1.77 -30.48 -13.11
C ASP A 390 1.44 -29.63 -11.91
N PRO A 391 0.15 -29.38 -11.65
CA PRO A 391 -0.24 -28.56 -10.52
C PRO A 391 0.41 -29.13 -9.26
N PRO A 392 1.05 -28.31 -8.41
CA PRO A 392 1.77 -28.79 -7.25
C PRO A 392 0.87 -29.70 -6.42
N SER A 393 1.40 -30.83 -5.98
CA SER A 393 0.68 -31.83 -5.20
C SER A 393 0.04 -31.18 -3.96
N PHE A 394 -1.05 -31.77 -3.46
CA PHE A 394 -1.68 -31.28 -2.22
C PHE A 394 -0.67 -31.15 -1.07
N ARG A 395 0.32 -32.03 -1.00
CA ARG A 395 1.38 -32.03 0.01
C ARG A 395 2.31 -30.81 -0.16
N GLU A 396 2.71 -30.48 -1.38
CA GLU A 396 3.53 -29.31 -1.68
C GLU A 396 2.78 -28.01 -1.42
N ARG A 397 1.50 -27.96 -1.77
CA ARG A 397 0.63 -26.80 -1.44
C ARG A 397 0.48 -26.65 0.06
N ALA A 398 0.23 -27.72 0.80
CA ALA A 398 0.09 -27.70 2.25
C ALA A 398 1.40 -27.29 2.94
N LEU A 399 2.56 -27.79 2.48
CA LEU A 399 3.87 -27.41 3.02
C LEU A 399 4.17 -25.93 2.74
N LYS A 400 3.92 -25.47 1.53
CA LYS A 400 4.08 -24.05 1.15
C LYS A 400 3.19 -23.12 1.99
N THR A 401 1.97 -23.57 2.30
CA THR A 401 1.01 -22.80 3.14
C THR A 401 1.40 -22.80 4.62
N LEU A 402 2.04 -23.88 5.12
CA LEU A 402 2.42 -23.99 6.52
C LEU A 402 3.77 -23.36 6.82
N THR A 403 4.72 -23.39 5.89
CA THR A 403 6.12 -22.96 6.08
C THR A 403 6.51 -21.73 5.25
N GLY A 404 5.68 -21.32 4.30
CA GLY A 404 5.90 -20.10 3.51
C GLY A 404 5.77 -18.84 4.36
N ILE A 405 6.27 -17.71 3.87
CA ILE A 405 6.22 -16.40 4.57
C ILE A 405 4.81 -16.02 5.05
N GLN A 406 3.77 -16.49 4.36
CA GLN A 406 2.36 -16.27 4.71
C GLN A 406 1.72 -17.45 5.46
N GLY A 407 2.51 -18.47 5.82
CA GLY A 407 2.00 -19.68 6.43
C GLY A 407 1.45 -19.48 7.83
N PRO A 408 0.24 -20.00 8.14
CA PRO A 408 -0.36 -19.88 9.48
C PRO A 408 0.50 -20.55 10.55
N GLY A 409 1.24 -21.61 10.22
CA GLY A 409 2.18 -22.26 11.13
C GLY A 409 3.35 -21.37 11.53
N LEU A 410 3.91 -20.62 10.58
CA LEU A 410 4.97 -19.65 10.87
C LEU A 410 4.46 -18.54 11.79
N MET A 411 3.31 -17.96 11.46
CA MET A 411 2.70 -16.90 12.27
C MET A 411 2.41 -17.37 13.70
N THR A 412 1.85 -18.57 13.86
CA THR A 412 1.61 -19.18 15.19
C THR A 412 2.92 -19.40 15.94
N GLY A 413 3.94 -19.92 15.27
CA GLY A 413 5.28 -20.13 15.87
C GLY A 413 5.92 -18.83 16.34
N VAL A 414 5.85 -17.76 15.58
CA VAL A 414 6.38 -16.44 15.95
C VAL A 414 5.58 -15.82 17.10
N CYS A 415 4.25 -15.96 17.11
CA CYS A 415 3.42 -15.51 18.24
C CYS A 415 3.74 -16.26 19.53
N LEU A 416 3.91 -17.58 19.46
CA LEU A 416 4.32 -18.40 20.61
C LEU A 416 5.72 -18.02 21.10
N LEU A 417 6.66 -17.73 20.19
CA LEU A 417 7.99 -17.24 20.52
C LEU A 417 7.93 -15.89 21.23
N ALA A 418 7.16 -14.95 20.71
CA ALA A 418 6.97 -13.64 21.33
C ALA A 418 6.39 -13.74 22.74
N GLY A 419 5.33 -14.52 22.92
CA GLY A 419 4.73 -14.78 24.22
C GLY A 419 5.65 -15.54 25.18
N GLY A 420 6.32 -16.58 24.69
CA GLY A 420 7.26 -17.40 25.46
C GLY A 420 8.47 -16.60 25.97
N LEU A 421 9.09 -15.78 25.12
CA LEU A 421 10.19 -14.90 25.52
C LEU A 421 9.72 -13.86 26.55
N GLY A 422 8.56 -13.24 26.35
CA GLY A 422 7.97 -12.30 27.29
C GLY A 422 7.73 -12.96 28.69
N LEU A 423 7.12 -14.12 28.72
CA LEU A 423 6.89 -14.88 29.94
C LEU A 423 8.19 -15.30 30.60
N LEU A 424 9.20 -15.73 29.84
CA LEU A 424 10.52 -16.11 30.35
C LEU A 424 11.21 -14.92 31.04
N ALA A 425 11.20 -13.76 30.41
CA ALA A 425 11.79 -12.55 30.96
C ALA A 425 11.18 -12.18 32.32
N VAL A 426 9.86 -12.32 32.45
CA VAL A 426 9.12 -11.97 33.65
C VAL A 426 9.19 -13.05 34.72
N SER A 427 9.14 -14.36 34.36
CA SER A 427 9.10 -15.47 35.32
C SER A 427 10.40 -15.59 36.12
N ARG A 428 11.56 -15.41 35.49
CA ARG A 428 12.86 -15.42 36.16
C ARG A 428 13.04 -14.30 37.18
N TRP A 429 12.44 -13.12 36.91
CA TRP A 429 12.44 -12.00 37.86
C TRP A 429 11.80 -12.40 39.20
N ARG A 430 10.68 -13.10 39.17
CA ARG A 430 9.93 -13.47 40.38
C ARG A 430 10.67 -14.49 41.27
N ARG A 431 11.43 -15.41 40.71
CA ARG A 431 12.14 -16.44 41.50
C ARG A 431 13.36 -15.88 42.21
N ARG A 432 14.21 -15.13 41.51
CA ARG A 432 15.47 -14.60 42.07
C ARG A 432 15.30 -13.38 42.98
N GLY A 433 14.30 -12.55 42.77
CA GLY A 433 13.98 -11.45 43.67
C GLY A 433 13.60 -11.91 45.09
N ARG A 434 13.06 -13.12 45.24
CA ARG A 434 12.80 -13.73 46.57
C ARG A 434 14.05 -14.34 47.21
N GLU A 435 14.95 -14.91 46.44
CA GLU A 435 16.17 -15.54 46.93
C GLU A 435 17.23 -14.51 47.29
N ALA A 436 17.31 -13.38 46.55
CA ALA A 436 18.25 -12.31 46.84
C ALA A 436 17.94 -11.52 48.12
N TYR A 437 16.69 -11.52 48.59
CA TYR A 437 16.29 -10.88 49.86
C TYR A 437 16.66 -11.74 51.10
N GLY A 438 16.97 -13.02 50.90
CA GLY A 438 17.31 -13.96 51.97
C GLY A 438 18.79 -14.18 52.20
N ALA A 439 19.68 -13.81 51.30
CA ALA A 439 21.10 -14.08 51.40
C ALA A 439 21.89 -12.84 51.85
N ARG A 440 22.43 -12.88 53.08
CA ARG A 440 23.42 -11.92 53.61
C ARG A 440 24.75 -12.08 52.87
N PHE A 441 25.08 -11.16 52.00
CA PHE A 441 26.37 -11.15 51.29
C PHE A 441 27.21 -9.91 51.61
N SER A 442 28.50 -10.11 51.76
CA SER A 442 29.46 -9.14 52.28
C SER A 442 30.11 -8.18 51.25
N HIS A 443 29.93 -8.36 49.94
CA HIS A 443 30.57 -7.51 48.91
C HIS A 443 29.58 -6.75 48.04
N ARG A 444 29.39 -5.44 48.30
CA ARG A 444 28.43 -4.56 47.59
C ARG A 444 28.71 -4.39 46.12
N GLY A 445 29.99 -4.37 45.69
CA GLY A 445 30.35 -4.12 44.26
C GLY A 445 30.02 -5.28 43.31
N VAL A 446 30.28 -6.55 43.72
CA VAL A 446 29.99 -7.72 42.89
C VAL A 446 28.47 -7.91 42.68
N ARG A 447 27.66 -7.47 43.62
CA ARG A 447 26.20 -7.53 43.54
C ARG A 447 25.62 -6.53 42.57
N ALA A 448 26.17 -5.29 42.54
CA ALA A 448 25.72 -4.27 41.60
C ALA A 448 25.98 -4.70 40.14
N GLY A 449 27.15 -5.29 39.86
CA GLY A 449 27.50 -5.84 38.55
C GLY A 449 26.59 -7.01 38.12
N ALA A 450 26.34 -7.97 39.04
CA ALA A 450 25.44 -9.10 38.73
C ALA A 450 23.99 -8.66 38.51
N PHE A 451 23.52 -7.68 39.27
CA PHE A 451 22.17 -7.09 39.06
C PHE A 451 22.05 -6.33 37.74
N ALA A 452 23.06 -5.52 37.38
CA ALA A 452 23.12 -4.82 36.13
C ALA A 452 23.15 -5.78 34.92
N LEU A 453 23.97 -6.83 34.98
CA LEU A 453 24.00 -7.86 33.92
C LEU A 453 22.66 -8.58 33.78
N GLU A 454 22.03 -8.92 34.90
CA GLU A 454 20.73 -9.58 34.88
C GLU A 454 19.62 -8.63 34.28
N ALA A 455 19.64 -7.36 34.65
CA ALA A 455 18.72 -6.36 34.09
C ALA A 455 18.93 -6.18 32.58
N LEU A 456 20.20 -6.14 32.13
CA LEU A 456 20.56 -6.07 30.73
C LEU A 456 20.05 -7.30 29.96
N LEU A 457 20.32 -8.50 30.44
CA LEU A 457 19.88 -9.75 29.81
C LEU A 457 18.35 -9.82 29.70
N ARG A 458 17.64 -9.34 30.70
CA ARG A 458 16.17 -9.27 30.67
C ARG A 458 15.66 -8.23 29.67
N GLY A 459 16.31 -7.06 29.63
CA GLY A 459 16.02 -6.04 28.63
C GLY A 459 16.18 -6.60 27.23
N MET A 460 17.25 -7.36 26.95
CA MET A 460 17.45 -8.01 25.66
C MET A 460 16.38 -9.06 25.34
N VAL A 461 15.97 -9.88 26.30
CA VAL A 461 14.90 -10.88 26.09
C VAL A 461 13.55 -10.21 25.87
N LEU A 462 13.25 -9.10 26.56
CA LEU A 462 12.04 -8.31 26.34
C LEU A 462 12.07 -7.63 24.96
N ALA A 463 13.20 -7.07 24.56
CA ALA A 463 13.36 -6.48 23.22
C ALA A 463 13.18 -7.55 22.13
N ALA A 464 13.78 -8.74 22.28
CA ALA A 464 13.59 -9.85 21.35
C ALA A 464 12.12 -10.31 21.29
N SER A 465 11.40 -10.30 22.41
CA SER A 465 9.97 -10.55 22.45
C SER A 465 9.19 -9.48 21.67
N GLY A 466 9.58 -8.22 21.78
CA GLY A 466 8.99 -7.11 21.01
C GLY A 466 9.22 -7.24 19.51
N VAL A 467 10.44 -7.58 19.09
CA VAL A 467 10.78 -7.84 17.67
C VAL A 467 9.97 -9.00 17.12
N ALA A 468 9.83 -10.10 17.88
CA ALA A 468 9.00 -11.22 17.46
C ALA A 468 7.51 -10.83 17.33
N ALA A 469 6.99 -9.98 18.21
CA ALA A 469 5.62 -9.47 18.11
C ALA A 469 5.45 -8.56 16.91
N ALA A 470 6.39 -7.67 16.61
CA ALA A 470 6.38 -6.82 15.41
C ALA A 470 6.41 -7.67 14.15
N LEU A 471 7.25 -8.72 14.11
CA LEU A 471 7.29 -9.67 12.99
C LEU A 471 5.95 -10.40 12.82
N ALA A 472 5.31 -10.83 13.91
CA ALA A 472 4.00 -11.49 13.84
C ALA A 472 2.93 -10.56 13.23
N LEU A 473 2.91 -9.28 13.63
CA LEU A 473 2.01 -8.27 13.05
C LEU A 473 2.33 -7.99 11.57
N GLY A 474 3.62 -7.91 11.21
CA GLY A 474 4.05 -7.76 9.83
C GLY A 474 3.63 -8.95 8.95
N LEU A 475 3.77 -10.18 9.45
CA LEU A 475 3.30 -11.38 8.76
C LEU A 475 1.78 -11.41 8.58
N LEU A 476 1.03 -10.93 9.59
CA LEU A 476 -0.42 -10.80 9.50
C LEU A 476 -0.81 -9.79 8.41
N ALA A 477 -0.22 -8.60 8.42
CA ALA A 477 -0.45 -7.59 7.40
C ALA A 477 -0.05 -8.08 6.00
N ASN A 478 1.09 -8.80 5.90
CA ASN A 478 1.53 -9.39 4.63
C ASN A 478 0.57 -10.46 4.11
N ARG A 479 -0.05 -11.22 5.00
CA ARG A 479 -1.05 -12.24 4.62
C ARG A 479 -2.28 -11.60 3.99
N ASP A 480 -2.74 -10.48 4.54
CA ASP A 480 -3.91 -9.77 4.03
C ASP A 480 -3.59 -8.97 2.75
N GLY A 481 -2.41 -8.35 2.68
CA GLY A 481 -2.00 -7.50 1.55
C GLY A 481 -1.20 -8.21 0.45
N ASN A 482 -0.75 -9.44 0.68
CA ASN A 482 0.07 -10.25 -0.25
C ASN A 482 1.32 -9.54 -0.83
N PHE A 483 1.91 -8.60 -0.07
CA PHE A 483 3.03 -7.77 -0.52
C PHE A 483 4.29 -8.60 -0.83
N TYR A 484 4.60 -9.58 0.00
CA TYR A 484 5.80 -10.41 -0.13
C TYR A 484 5.45 -11.89 -0.13
N THR A 485 5.83 -12.59 -1.17
CA THR A 485 5.61 -14.03 -1.30
C THR A 485 6.82 -14.85 -0.86
N THR A 486 8.02 -14.24 -0.84
CA THR A 486 9.27 -14.86 -0.42
C THR A 486 10.06 -14.00 0.57
N TRP A 487 10.83 -14.64 1.45
CA TRP A 487 11.74 -13.96 2.38
C TRP A 487 12.84 -13.16 1.68
N ALA A 488 13.29 -13.61 0.51
CA ALA A 488 14.33 -12.92 -0.24
C ALA A 488 13.87 -11.54 -0.70
N VAL A 489 12.65 -11.44 -1.24
CA VAL A 489 12.05 -10.16 -1.66
C VAL A 489 11.78 -9.27 -0.44
N ALA A 490 11.13 -9.82 0.60
CA ALA A 490 10.85 -9.06 1.82
C ALA A 490 12.14 -8.49 2.45
N TRP A 491 13.20 -9.30 2.56
CA TRP A 491 14.45 -8.86 3.14
C TRP A 491 15.18 -7.85 2.28
N GLY A 492 15.16 -8.03 0.96
CA GLY A 492 15.76 -7.08 0.01
C GLY A 492 15.19 -5.67 0.12
N GLU A 493 13.90 -5.54 0.39
CA GLU A 493 13.23 -4.24 0.53
C GLU A 493 13.27 -3.69 1.96
N LEU A 494 13.05 -4.54 2.97
CA LEU A 494 12.93 -4.09 4.35
C LEU A 494 14.27 -3.85 5.03
N ALA A 495 15.33 -4.63 4.69
CA ALA A 495 16.63 -4.50 5.34
C ALA A 495 17.25 -3.10 5.13
N PRO A 496 17.30 -2.49 3.94
CA PRO A 496 17.81 -1.14 3.76
C PRO A 496 17.11 -0.09 4.63
N ILE A 497 15.80 -0.26 4.85
CA ILE A 497 15.00 0.64 5.69
C ILE A 497 15.35 0.50 7.17
N LEU A 498 15.69 -0.72 7.61
CA LEU A 498 16.00 -1.01 9.01
C LEU A 498 17.43 -0.60 9.40
N TYR A 499 18.36 -0.54 8.44
CA TYR A 499 19.77 -0.21 8.69
C TYR A 499 20.13 1.27 8.47
N GLN A 500 19.24 2.06 7.90
CA GLN A 500 19.35 3.53 7.83
C GLN A 500 18.87 4.18 9.13
#